data_8086d3942295dc05074c4effad048af2
#
_entry.id   8086d3942295dc05074c4effad048af2
#
_cell.length_a   1.000
_cell.length_b   1.000
_cell.length_c   1.000
_cell.angle_alpha   90.00
_cell.angle_beta   90.00
_cell.angle_gamma   90.00
#
_symmetry.space_group_name_H-M   'P 1'
#
loop_
_entity.id
_entity.type
_entity.pdbx_description
1 polymer ?
#
loop_
_entity_poly.entity_id
_entity_poly.type
_entity_poly.pdbx_seq_one_letter_code
_entity_poly.pdbx_strand_id
1 'polypeptide(L)'
;EVSYKRSMLEGEEAVQEAINQAGCLMTGEMLCQFDTDASPIMIGGVKWTSKGLISKTYQTPYGEAEIERHIYQSPKGGAGFCPLERDARIILTATPKFAKILASKYAEFGSSRVNDDLEGNHGRKVARSFIQNVCDAVGAVAIAKEGEWEYAVPETEKPIKTISVGLDGTCMLMMEEGYRQAMVGTIALFDKEGERQFTLYTAAAPEYGKKTFLQRLDNEVSKMKERYPNA
;
A
#
# COMPACT_ATOMS: atom_id res chain seq x y z
N GLU A 1 24.61 -19.42 -19.84
CA GLU A 1 25.21 -20.76 -19.60
C GLU A 1 25.47 -20.93 -18.12
N VAL A 2 24.67 -21.79 -17.46
CA VAL A 2 24.89 -22.11 -16.05
C VAL A 2 26.07 -23.09 -15.96
N SER A 3 27.16 -22.63 -15.40
CA SER A 3 28.36 -23.47 -15.22
C SER A 3 28.09 -24.53 -14.14
N TYR A 4 28.06 -25.81 -14.50
CA TYR A 4 27.81 -26.97 -13.59
C TYR A 4 28.91 -27.22 -12.53
N LYS A 5 29.83 -26.30 -12.31
CA LYS A 5 30.91 -26.39 -11.30
C LYS A 5 30.64 -25.55 -10.04
N ARG A 6 29.48 -24.91 -9.94
CA ARG A 6 29.11 -24.11 -8.77
C ARG A 6 28.43 -24.96 -7.69
N SER A 7 28.49 -24.48 -6.45
CA SER A 7 27.69 -25.06 -5.36
C SER A 7 26.18 -24.89 -5.67
N MET A 8 25.32 -25.68 -5.03
CA MET A 8 23.87 -25.56 -5.21
C MET A 8 23.39 -24.14 -4.89
N LEU A 9 23.88 -23.54 -3.79
CA LEU A 9 23.56 -22.17 -3.41
C LEU A 9 23.90 -21.15 -4.52
N GLU A 10 25.13 -21.21 -5.04
CA GLU A 10 25.54 -20.32 -6.16
C GLU A 10 24.68 -20.54 -7.41
N GLY A 11 24.22 -21.77 -7.63
CA GLY A 11 23.30 -22.11 -8.72
C GLY A 11 21.94 -21.46 -8.52
N GLU A 12 21.38 -21.53 -7.33
CA GLU A 12 20.08 -20.93 -6.97
C GLU A 12 20.13 -19.40 -7.00
N GLU A 13 21.20 -18.78 -6.51
CA GLU A 13 21.45 -17.34 -6.63
C GLU A 13 21.50 -16.88 -8.10
N ALA A 14 22.19 -17.62 -8.96
CA ALA A 14 22.24 -17.32 -10.39
C ALA A 14 20.87 -17.45 -11.08
N VAL A 15 20.06 -18.41 -10.69
CA VAL A 15 18.67 -18.56 -11.16
C VAL A 15 17.83 -17.38 -10.70
N GLN A 16 17.92 -16.98 -9.41
CA GLN A 16 17.20 -15.83 -8.88
C GLN A 16 17.58 -14.55 -9.64
N GLU A 17 18.86 -14.32 -9.90
CA GLU A 17 19.32 -13.18 -10.67
C GLU A 17 18.75 -13.16 -12.10
N ALA A 18 18.76 -14.30 -12.78
CA ALA A 18 18.21 -14.42 -14.14
C ALA A 18 16.69 -14.14 -14.17
N ILE A 19 15.95 -14.63 -13.17
CA ILE A 19 14.51 -14.35 -13.01
C ILE A 19 14.29 -12.85 -12.76
N ASN A 20 15.12 -12.24 -11.91
CA ASN A 20 15.03 -10.81 -11.64
C ASN A 20 15.30 -9.97 -12.89
N GLN A 21 16.31 -10.31 -13.68
CA GLN A 21 16.60 -9.62 -14.95
C GLN A 21 15.40 -9.73 -15.92
N ALA A 22 14.85 -10.93 -16.10
CA ALA A 22 13.66 -11.13 -16.93
C ALA A 22 12.47 -10.34 -16.41
N GLY A 23 12.25 -10.35 -15.09
CA GLY A 23 11.18 -9.60 -14.42
C GLY A 23 11.30 -8.08 -14.62
N CYS A 24 12.51 -7.53 -14.57
CA CYS A 24 12.77 -6.12 -14.88
C CYS A 24 12.39 -5.76 -16.32
N LEU A 25 12.85 -6.55 -17.29
CA LEU A 25 12.54 -6.32 -18.71
C LEU A 25 11.02 -6.35 -18.96
N MET A 26 10.35 -7.41 -18.51
CA MET A 26 8.90 -7.55 -18.67
C MET A 26 8.13 -6.41 -17.97
N THR A 27 8.56 -6.00 -16.78
CA THR A 27 7.91 -4.89 -16.07
C THR A 27 8.14 -3.57 -16.79
N GLY A 28 9.32 -3.35 -17.36
CA GLY A 28 9.62 -2.19 -18.20
C GLY A 28 8.70 -2.12 -19.42
N GLU A 29 8.58 -3.22 -20.16
CA GLU A 29 7.67 -3.32 -21.31
C GLU A 29 6.19 -3.08 -20.91
N MET A 30 5.76 -3.63 -19.77
CA MET A 30 4.42 -3.37 -19.24
C MET A 30 4.22 -1.89 -18.90
N LEU A 31 5.21 -1.23 -18.30
CA LEU A 31 5.11 0.20 -17.98
C LEU A 31 4.99 1.04 -19.24
N CYS A 32 5.72 0.72 -20.29
CA CYS A 32 5.62 1.43 -21.58
C CYS A 32 4.20 1.40 -22.18
N GLN A 33 3.38 0.38 -21.87
CA GLN A 33 1.99 0.31 -22.31
C GLN A 33 1.09 1.38 -21.67
N PHE A 34 1.50 2.00 -20.58
CA PHE A 34 0.79 3.12 -19.94
C PHE A 34 1.22 4.48 -20.47
N ASP A 35 2.22 4.54 -21.37
CA ASP A 35 2.64 5.81 -21.95
C ASP A 35 1.68 6.24 -23.06
N THR A 36 1.83 7.46 -23.50
CA THR A 36 0.95 8.11 -24.49
C THR A 36 1.63 8.17 -25.86
N ASP A 37 0.86 8.54 -26.87
CA ASP A 37 1.32 8.80 -28.25
C ASP A 37 1.87 10.22 -28.46
N ALA A 38 2.20 10.95 -27.38
CA ALA A 38 2.58 12.36 -27.39
C ALA A 38 1.49 13.37 -27.81
N SER A 39 0.28 12.90 -28.12
CA SER A 39 -0.85 13.79 -28.44
C SER A 39 -1.19 14.71 -27.26
N PRO A 40 -1.59 15.96 -27.51
CA PRO A 40 -1.98 16.87 -26.43
C PRO A 40 -3.14 16.32 -25.59
N ILE A 41 -3.05 16.47 -24.27
CA ILE A 41 -4.08 16.04 -23.31
C ILE A 41 -4.77 17.24 -22.66
N MET A 42 -5.99 17.03 -22.16
CA MET A 42 -6.74 18.04 -21.42
C MET A 42 -6.76 17.71 -19.94
N ILE A 43 -6.27 18.61 -19.08
CA ILE A 43 -6.30 18.47 -17.62
C ILE A 43 -6.93 19.73 -17.03
N GLY A 44 -8.08 19.58 -16.34
CA GLY A 44 -8.79 20.72 -15.75
C GLY A 44 -9.18 21.81 -16.74
N GLY A 45 -9.51 21.45 -17.99
CA GLY A 45 -9.85 22.40 -19.05
C GLY A 45 -8.64 23.10 -19.70
N VAL A 46 -7.42 22.78 -19.30
CA VAL A 46 -6.17 23.32 -19.86
C VAL A 46 -5.51 22.29 -20.76
N LYS A 47 -5.07 22.74 -21.96
CA LYS A 47 -4.35 21.90 -22.92
C LYS A 47 -2.89 21.75 -22.48
N TRP A 48 -2.45 20.52 -22.26
CA TRP A 48 -1.07 20.16 -21.97
C TRP A 48 -0.42 19.53 -23.20
N THR A 49 0.83 19.84 -23.44
CA THR A 49 1.59 19.35 -24.58
C THR A 49 2.81 18.54 -24.12
N SER A 50 3.10 17.49 -24.85
CA SER A 50 4.31 16.69 -24.61
C SER A 50 5.56 17.51 -24.84
N LYS A 51 6.55 17.32 -23.98
CA LYS A 51 7.91 17.88 -24.08
C LYS A 51 8.92 16.85 -24.59
N GLY A 52 8.43 15.71 -25.05
CA GLY A 52 9.22 14.60 -25.54
C GLY A 52 9.41 13.49 -24.51
N LEU A 53 10.25 12.53 -24.91
CA LEU A 53 10.65 11.38 -24.08
C LEU A 53 11.75 11.78 -23.11
N ILE A 54 11.61 11.36 -21.88
CA ILE A 54 12.63 11.52 -20.83
C ILE A 54 12.78 10.19 -20.13
N SER A 55 14.03 9.70 -20.04
CA SER A 55 14.37 8.49 -19.31
C SER A 55 14.15 8.66 -17.80
N LYS A 56 13.65 7.62 -17.16
CA LYS A 56 13.53 7.52 -15.70
C LYS A 56 13.61 6.07 -15.25
N THR A 57 14.27 5.88 -14.11
CA THR A 57 14.39 4.58 -13.45
C THR A 57 13.24 4.39 -12.46
N TYR A 58 12.58 3.24 -12.55
CA TYR A 58 11.53 2.79 -11.63
C TYR A 58 12.00 1.58 -10.82
N GLN A 59 11.61 1.55 -9.56
CA GLN A 59 11.89 0.45 -8.66
C GLN A 59 10.79 -0.61 -8.78
N THR A 60 11.16 -1.82 -9.18
CA THR A 60 10.26 -2.97 -9.33
C THR A 60 10.57 -4.04 -8.28
N PRO A 61 9.71 -5.05 -8.07
CA PRO A 61 10.05 -6.20 -7.23
C PRO A 61 11.33 -6.93 -7.65
N TYR A 62 11.68 -6.84 -8.93
CA TYR A 62 12.76 -7.60 -9.54
C TYR A 62 14.05 -6.82 -9.67
N GLY A 63 14.01 -5.49 -9.73
CA GLY A 63 15.15 -4.65 -9.95
C GLY A 63 14.74 -3.24 -10.37
N GLU A 64 15.68 -2.54 -10.94
CA GLU A 64 15.48 -1.24 -11.56
C GLU A 64 15.12 -1.43 -13.03
N ALA A 65 14.04 -0.75 -13.45
CA ALA A 65 13.63 -0.69 -14.85
C ALA A 65 13.76 0.76 -15.32
N GLU A 66 14.66 1.01 -16.26
CA GLU A 66 14.80 2.30 -16.90
C GLU A 66 13.97 2.31 -18.18
N ILE A 67 13.07 3.30 -18.29
CA ILE A 67 12.22 3.49 -19.47
C ILE A 67 12.16 4.95 -19.88
N GLU A 68 11.96 5.18 -21.17
CA GLU A 68 11.62 6.49 -21.72
C GLU A 68 10.09 6.69 -21.63
N ARG A 69 9.65 7.87 -21.21
CA ARG A 69 8.24 8.22 -21.11
C ARG A 69 7.99 9.69 -21.45
N HIS A 70 6.80 9.98 -21.93
CA HIS A 70 6.39 11.34 -22.25
C HIS A 70 6.11 12.17 -21.00
N ILE A 71 6.68 13.37 -20.97
CA ILE A 71 6.39 14.38 -19.95
C ILE A 71 5.58 15.50 -20.60
N TYR A 72 4.52 15.91 -19.92
CA TYR A 72 3.63 16.98 -20.35
C TYR A 72 3.81 18.22 -19.50
N GLN A 73 3.59 19.38 -20.13
CA GLN A 73 3.62 20.65 -19.43
C GLN A 73 2.49 21.56 -19.92
N SER A 74 1.93 22.35 -18.99
CA SER A 74 0.93 23.35 -19.32
C SER A 74 1.54 24.54 -20.07
N PRO A 75 0.75 25.33 -20.80
CA PRO A 75 1.23 26.56 -21.46
C PRO A 75 1.83 27.58 -20.48
N LYS A 76 1.43 27.51 -19.21
CA LYS A 76 1.96 28.39 -18.15
C LYS A 76 3.31 27.93 -17.59
N GLY A 77 3.84 26.81 -18.07
CA GLY A 77 5.04 26.20 -17.51
C GLY A 77 4.75 25.49 -16.16
N GLY A 78 5.77 25.39 -15.30
CA GLY A 78 5.68 24.75 -13.99
C GLY A 78 6.08 23.27 -14.02
N ALA A 79 5.61 22.50 -13.04
CA ALA A 79 5.95 21.08 -12.91
C ALA A 79 5.43 20.26 -14.10
N GLY A 80 6.24 19.29 -14.53
CA GLY A 80 5.84 18.32 -15.54
C GLY A 80 4.84 17.32 -14.99
N PHE A 81 3.99 16.80 -15.86
CA PHE A 81 3.04 15.74 -15.56
C PHE A 81 3.33 14.53 -16.45
N CYS A 82 3.34 13.35 -15.87
CA CYS A 82 3.55 12.08 -16.55
C CYS A 82 2.29 11.22 -16.49
N PRO A 83 1.54 11.07 -17.60
CA PRO A 83 0.36 10.20 -17.66
C PRO A 83 0.68 8.76 -17.22
N LEU A 84 1.77 8.18 -17.70
CA LEU A 84 2.22 6.84 -17.34
C LEU A 84 2.28 6.67 -15.82
N GLU A 85 2.91 7.59 -15.09
CA GLU A 85 3.06 7.48 -13.63
C GLU A 85 1.70 7.49 -12.91
N ARG A 86 0.76 8.31 -13.38
CA ARG A 86 -0.61 8.35 -12.86
C ARG A 86 -1.35 7.05 -13.15
N ASP A 87 -1.34 6.61 -14.40
CA ASP A 87 -2.18 5.52 -14.88
C ASP A 87 -1.64 4.15 -14.42
N ALA A 88 -0.32 3.99 -14.36
CA ALA A 88 0.34 2.85 -13.74
C ALA A 88 0.36 2.91 -12.20
N ARG A 89 -0.17 3.99 -11.58
CA ARG A 89 -0.21 4.20 -10.12
C ARG A 89 1.16 4.08 -9.45
N ILE A 90 2.15 4.70 -10.08
CA ILE A 90 3.52 4.75 -9.52
C ILE A 90 3.52 5.57 -8.23
N ILE A 91 4.16 5.06 -7.20
CA ILE A 91 4.33 5.74 -5.91
C ILE A 91 5.78 6.18 -5.80
N LEU A 92 6.05 7.48 -5.96
CA LEU A 92 7.38 8.06 -6.15
C LEU A 92 8.06 7.47 -7.40
N THR A 93 8.85 6.41 -7.24
CA THR A 93 9.41 5.61 -8.34
C THR A 93 9.14 4.12 -8.17
N ALA A 94 8.41 3.71 -7.13
CA ALA A 94 8.04 2.31 -6.92
C ALA A 94 6.83 1.92 -7.76
N THR A 95 6.91 0.77 -8.42
CA THR A 95 5.73 0.13 -9.01
C THR A 95 4.75 -0.29 -7.93
N PRO A 96 3.43 -0.40 -8.21
CA PRO A 96 2.43 -0.72 -7.19
C PRO A 96 2.71 -2.01 -6.41
N LYS A 97 3.19 -3.04 -7.08
CA LYS A 97 3.56 -4.30 -6.43
C LYS A 97 4.74 -4.13 -5.47
N PHE A 98 5.75 -3.36 -5.87
CA PHE A 98 6.91 -3.11 -5.03
C PHE A 98 6.54 -2.24 -3.83
N ALA A 99 5.77 -1.17 -4.04
CA ALA A 99 5.25 -0.35 -2.95
C ALA A 99 4.43 -1.17 -1.94
N LYS A 100 3.58 -2.10 -2.42
CA LYS A 100 2.84 -3.03 -1.55
C LYS A 100 3.78 -3.93 -0.73
N ILE A 101 4.84 -4.48 -1.34
CA ILE A 101 5.83 -5.32 -0.64
C ILE A 101 6.52 -4.50 0.46
N LEU A 102 7.00 -3.29 0.12
CA LEU A 102 7.66 -2.41 1.08
C LEU A 102 6.73 -2.05 2.25
N ALA A 103 5.53 -1.58 1.97
CA ALA A 103 4.57 -1.17 3.00
C ALA A 103 4.16 -2.33 3.91
N SER A 104 3.90 -3.53 3.36
CA SER A 104 3.55 -4.72 4.15
C SER A 104 4.69 -5.13 5.09
N LYS A 105 5.93 -5.17 4.58
CA LYS A 105 7.09 -5.53 5.40
C LYS A 105 7.43 -4.43 6.43
N TYR A 106 7.30 -3.16 6.06
CA TYR A 106 7.59 -2.04 6.97
C TYR A 106 6.57 -1.92 8.11
N ALA A 107 5.34 -2.39 7.91
CA ALA A 107 4.35 -2.45 8.97
C ALA A 107 4.75 -3.41 10.12
N GLU A 108 5.58 -4.40 9.82
CA GLU A 108 6.05 -5.40 10.80
C GLU A 108 7.48 -5.14 11.28
N PHE A 109 8.32 -4.53 10.42
CA PHE A 109 9.76 -4.38 10.64
C PHE A 109 10.22 -2.95 10.38
N GLY A 110 11.28 -2.51 11.04
CA GLY A 110 11.95 -1.25 10.69
C GLY A 110 12.68 -1.33 9.34
N SER A 111 12.94 -0.18 8.72
CA SER A 111 13.52 -0.06 7.37
C SER A 111 14.83 -0.83 7.16
N SER A 112 15.65 -1.02 8.22
CA SER A 112 16.87 -1.83 8.12
C SER A 112 16.53 -3.29 7.85
N ARG A 113 15.64 -3.89 8.65
CA ARG A 113 15.23 -5.28 8.50
C ARG A 113 14.48 -5.54 7.18
N VAL A 114 13.69 -4.57 6.72
CA VAL A 114 13.06 -4.67 5.39
C VAL A 114 14.11 -4.78 4.31
N ASN A 115 15.21 -4.00 4.42
CA ASN A 115 16.28 -4.05 3.43
C ASN A 115 17.08 -5.36 3.49
N ASP A 116 17.35 -5.87 4.71
CA ASP A 116 18.02 -7.16 4.90
C ASP A 116 17.19 -8.31 4.31
N ASP A 117 15.87 -8.29 4.51
CA ASP A 117 14.94 -9.27 3.93
C ASP A 117 14.86 -9.16 2.40
N LEU A 118 14.82 -7.95 1.86
CA LEU A 118 14.84 -7.75 0.41
C LEU A 118 16.13 -8.26 -0.22
N GLU A 119 17.27 -8.03 0.42
CA GLU A 119 18.56 -8.51 -0.05
C GLU A 119 18.65 -10.04 0.01
N GLY A 120 18.27 -10.64 1.15
CA GLY A 120 18.36 -12.09 1.36
C GLY A 120 17.34 -12.92 0.56
N ASN A 121 16.11 -12.44 0.42
CA ASN A 121 15.03 -13.23 -0.17
C ASN A 121 14.70 -12.84 -1.63
N HIS A 122 15.11 -11.66 -2.07
CA HIS A 122 14.73 -11.15 -3.39
C HIS A 122 15.93 -10.65 -4.21
N GLY A 123 17.14 -10.68 -3.65
CA GLY A 123 18.33 -10.11 -4.30
C GLY A 123 18.19 -8.60 -4.57
N ARG A 124 17.42 -7.89 -3.74
CA ARG A 124 17.08 -6.47 -3.91
C ARG A 124 17.65 -5.64 -2.77
N LYS A 125 18.27 -4.52 -3.11
CA LYS A 125 18.73 -3.54 -2.14
C LYS A 125 18.32 -2.14 -2.57
N VAL A 126 17.72 -1.39 -1.66
CA VAL A 126 17.30 -0.01 -1.90
C VAL A 126 17.71 0.88 -0.72
N ALA A 127 17.76 2.19 -0.93
CA ALA A 127 18.07 3.11 0.15
C ALA A 127 16.99 3.03 1.25
N ARG A 128 17.40 3.07 2.53
CA ARG A 128 16.47 3.05 3.68
C ARG A 128 15.48 4.22 3.66
N SER A 129 15.95 5.40 3.25
CA SER A 129 15.10 6.58 3.04
C SER A 129 14.05 6.36 1.95
N PHE A 130 14.39 5.60 0.90
CA PHE A 130 13.42 5.25 -0.15
C PHE A 130 12.29 4.38 0.42
N ILE A 131 12.63 3.36 1.24
CA ILE A 131 11.63 2.53 1.92
C ILE A 131 10.69 3.40 2.75
N GLN A 132 11.24 4.27 3.59
CA GLN A 132 10.45 5.19 4.44
C GLN A 132 9.54 6.08 3.61
N ASN A 133 10.08 6.77 2.61
CA ASN A 133 9.31 7.70 1.77
C ASN A 133 8.16 6.99 1.03
N VAL A 134 8.39 5.78 0.50
CA VAL A 134 7.32 5.00 -0.15
C VAL A 134 6.26 4.60 0.87
N CYS A 135 6.65 4.15 2.06
CA CYS A 135 5.71 3.76 3.11
C CYS A 135 4.92 4.94 3.64
N ASP A 136 5.54 6.11 3.80
CA ASP A 136 4.87 7.35 4.19
C ASP A 136 3.83 7.78 3.13
N ALA A 137 4.19 7.69 1.85
CA ALA A 137 3.27 8.00 0.76
C ALA A 137 2.08 7.00 0.71
N VAL A 138 2.33 5.70 0.91
CA VAL A 138 1.27 4.68 1.01
C VAL A 138 0.40 4.95 2.23
N GLY A 139 1.01 5.24 3.38
CA GLY A 139 0.32 5.59 4.62
C GLY A 139 -0.59 6.81 4.47
N ALA A 140 -0.10 7.86 3.83
CA ALA A 140 -0.91 9.06 3.57
C ALA A 140 -2.16 8.77 2.73
N VAL A 141 -2.04 7.91 1.70
CA VAL A 141 -3.20 7.46 0.91
C VAL A 141 -4.14 6.60 1.74
N ALA A 142 -3.58 5.69 2.57
CA ALA A 142 -4.37 4.84 3.45
C ALA A 142 -5.19 5.68 4.44
N ILE A 143 -4.56 6.66 5.10
CA ILE A 143 -5.22 7.59 6.03
C ILE A 143 -6.34 8.36 5.34
N ALA A 144 -6.08 8.90 4.14
CA ALA A 144 -7.08 9.68 3.39
C ALA A 144 -8.32 8.84 3.01
N LYS A 145 -8.15 7.53 2.83
CA LYS A 145 -9.22 6.61 2.43
C LYS A 145 -9.83 5.80 3.57
N GLU A 146 -9.22 5.82 4.74
CA GLU A 146 -9.63 4.98 5.87
C GLU A 146 -11.09 5.21 6.29
N GLY A 147 -11.58 6.45 6.18
CA GLY A 147 -12.98 6.78 6.45
C GLY A 147 -13.98 6.25 5.41
N GLU A 148 -13.50 5.86 4.22
CA GLU A 148 -14.33 5.34 3.13
C GLU A 148 -14.28 3.80 3.03
N TRP A 149 -13.41 3.15 3.81
CA TRP A 149 -13.27 1.70 3.75
C TRP A 149 -14.46 0.99 4.36
N GLU A 150 -14.98 0.03 3.63
CA GLU A 150 -15.97 -0.90 4.11
C GLU A 150 -15.30 -2.21 4.52
N TYR A 151 -15.62 -2.66 5.72
CA TYR A 151 -15.16 -3.97 6.18
C TYR A 151 -15.99 -5.07 5.50
N ALA A 152 -15.31 -6.02 4.88
CA ALA A 152 -15.97 -7.19 4.32
C ALA A 152 -16.43 -8.12 5.46
N VAL A 153 -17.70 -8.06 5.79
CA VAL A 153 -18.32 -9.00 6.72
C VAL A 153 -18.75 -10.22 5.92
N PRO A 154 -18.22 -11.42 6.19
CA PRO A 154 -18.60 -12.63 5.48
C PRO A 154 -20.07 -12.96 5.69
N GLU A 155 -20.64 -13.79 4.82
CA GLU A 155 -21.93 -14.43 5.09
C GLU A 155 -21.78 -15.36 6.31
N THR A 156 -22.65 -15.21 7.26
CA THR A 156 -22.64 -16.03 8.48
C THR A 156 -23.48 -17.30 8.26
N GLU A 157 -22.99 -18.43 8.77
CA GLU A 157 -23.71 -19.71 8.65
C GLU A 157 -25.05 -19.70 9.38
N LYS A 158 -25.14 -18.95 10.49
CA LYS A 158 -26.35 -18.80 11.32
C LYS A 158 -26.81 -17.36 11.39
N PRO A 159 -28.12 -17.13 11.57
CA PRO A 159 -28.67 -15.78 11.76
C PRO A 159 -28.08 -15.10 13.01
N ILE A 160 -27.67 -13.84 12.85
CA ILE A 160 -27.15 -13.04 13.96
C ILE A 160 -28.30 -12.54 14.84
N LYS A 161 -28.12 -12.63 16.16
CA LYS A 161 -29.10 -12.24 17.19
C LYS A 161 -28.54 -11.25 18.21
N THR A 162 -27.23 -11.11 18.29
CA THR A 162 -26.61 -10.20 19.25
C THR A 162 -25.37 -9.57 18.63
N ILE A 163 -25.27 -8.26 18.74
CA ILE A 163 -24.07 -7.48 18.40
C ILE A 163 -23.45 -7.02 19.72
N SER A 164 -22.25 -7.49 20.01
CA SER A 164 -21.48 -7.08 21.20
C SER A 164 -20.39 -6.11 20.79
N VAL A 165 -20.27 -4.99 21.49
CA VAL A 165 -19.25 -3.97 21.25
C VAL A 165 -18.29 -3.92 22.43
N GLY A 166 -17.03 -4.18 22.19
CA GLY A 166 -15.95 -4.06 23.14
C GLY A 166 -15.08 -2.84 22.85
N LEU A 167 -14.63 -2.19 23.91
CA LEU A 167 -13.74 -1.02 23.85
C LEU A 167 -12.60 -1.21 24.84
N ASP A 168 -11.39 -0.97 24.38
CA ASP A 168 -10.21 -0.93 25.23
C ASP A 168 -9.25 0.17 24.77
N GLY A 169 -8.34 0.57 25.67
CA GLY A 169 -7.35 1.59 25.37
C GLY A 169 -6.12 1.42 26.22
N THR A 170 -4.95 1.52 25.60
CA THR A 170 -3.66 1.50 26.29
C THR A 170 -2.97 2.85 26.19
N CYS A 171 -2.29 3.26 27.25
CA CYS A 171 -1.47 4.46 27.25
C CYS A 171 -0.08 4.16 26.71
N MET A 172 0.35 4.93 25.72
CA MET A 172 1.67 4.86 25.13
C MET A 172 2.41 6.17 25.37
N LEU A 173 3.71 6.09 25.67
CA LEU A 173 4.56 7.27 25.74
C LEU A 173 5.00 7.64 24.32
N MET A 174 4.55 8.81 23.87
CA MET A 174 4.94 9.39 22.58
C MET A 174 6.17 10.27 22.76
N MET A 175 7.06 10.27 21.78
CA MET A 175 8.18 11.23 21.75
C MET A 175 7.61 12.65 21.61
N GLU A 176 8.05 13.56 22.48
CA GLU A 176 7.69 14.98 22.52
C GLU A 176 6.24 15.30 22.98
N GLU A 177 5.29 14.35 22.92
CA GLU A 177 3.87 14.61 23.21
C GLU A 177 3.38 14.05 24.55
N GLY A 178 4.22 13.28 25.27
CA GLY A 178 3.85 12.64 26.51
C GLY A 178 2.96 11.41 26.32
N TYR A 179 2.15 11.06 27.34
CA TYR A 179 1.29 9.89 27.27
C TYR A 179 0.04 10.15 26.42
N ARG A 180 -0.20 9.28 25.45
CA ARG A 180 -1.40 9.28 24.60
C ARG A 180 -2.07 7.91 24.63
N GLN A 181 -3.39 7.86 24.38
CA GLN A 181 -4.15 6.62 24.33
C GLN A 181 -4.24 6.10 22.89
N ALA A 182 -3.74 4.85 22.68
CA ALA A 182 -4.14 4.04 21.54
C ALA A 182 -5.44 3.30 21.88
N MET A 183 -6.41 3.35 20.98
CA MET A 183 -7.74 2.78 21.20
C MET A 183 -7.96 1.58 20.29
N VAL A 184 -8.59 0.54 20.84
CA VAL A 184 -9.04 -0.65 20.12
C VAL A 184 -10.51 -0.89 20.38
N GLY A 185 -11.24 -1.28 19.34
CA GLY A 185 -12.64 -1.68 19.42
C GLY A 185 -12.90 -3.01 18.74
N THR A 186 -13.85 -3.74 19.25
CA THR A 186 -14.34 -4.99 18.66
C THR A 186 -15.84 -4.93 18.48
N ILE A 187 -16.33 -5.45 17.35
CA ILE A 187 -17.75 -5.67 17.12
C ILE A 187 -17.92 -7.15 16.84
N ALA A 188 -18.46 -7.89 17.79
CA ALA A 188 -18.63 -9.32 17.70
C ALA A 188 -20.09 -9.67 17.43
N LEU A 189 -20.31 -10.56 16.46
CA LEU A 189 -21.63 -11.04 16.03
C LEU A 189 -21.87 -12.43 16.58
N PHE A 190 -23.00 -12.62 17.28
CA PHE A 190 -23.37 -13.88 17.89
C PHE A 190 -24.72 -14.37 17.35
N ASP A 191 -24.86 -15.68 17.25
CA ASP A 191 -26.14 -16.34 16.96
C ASP A 191 -27.06 -16.43 18.19
N LYS A 192 -28.21 -17.08 18.04
CA LYS A 192 -29.18 -17.26 19.13
C LYS A 192 -28.71 -18.22 20.24
N GLU A 193 -27.73 -19.08 19.95
CA GLU A 193 -27.10 -19.99 20.88
C GLU A 193 -25.96 -19.29 21.67
N GLY A 194 -25.58 -18.07 21.31
CA GLY A 194 -24.47 -17.33 21.89
C GLY A 194 -23.12 -17.74 21.29
N GLU A 195 -23.10 -18.45 20.18
CA GLU A 195 -21.88 -18.76 19.47
C GLU A 195 -21.43 -17.59 18.60
N ARG A 196 -20.14 -17.28 18.65
CA ARG A 196 -19.56 -16.18 17.90
C ARG A 196 -19.38 -16.56 16.43
N GLN A 197 -20.07 -15.87 15.55
CA GLN A 197 -20.02 -16.08 14.11
C GLN A 197 -18.92 -15.27 13.43
N PHE A 198 -18.70 -14.03 13.90
CA PHE A 198 -17.69 -13.13 13.32
C PHE A 198 -17.25 -12.08 14.34
N THR A 199 -16.05 -11.53 14.17
CA THR A 199 -15.58 -10.36 14.92
C THR A 199 -14.84 -9.40 13.99
N LEU A 200 -15.26 -8.16 14.00
CA LEU A 200 -14.61 -7.03 13.35
C LEU A 200 -13.77 -6.28 14.38
N TYR A 201 -12.56 -5.92 14.00
CA TYR A 201 -11.63 -5.14 14.83
C TYR A 201 -11.45 -3.76 14.21
N THR A 202 -11.47 -2.74 15.03
CA THR A 202 -11.09 -1.38 14.67
C THR A 202 -10.08 -0.85 15.67
N ALA A 203 -9.16 0.01 15.21
CA ALA A 203 -8.18 0.62 16.08
C ALA A 203 -7.88 2.04 15.61
N ALA A 204 -7.34 2.85 16.50
CA ALA A 204 -6.78 4.13 16.14
C ALA A 204 -5.47 4.37 16.89
N ALA A 205 -4.46 4.78 16.15
CA ALA A 205 -3.21 5.23 16.71
C ALA A 205 -3.41 6.47 17.60
N PRO A 206 -2.51 6.71 18.57
CA PRO A 206 -2.66 7.79 19.53
C PRO A 206 -2.83 9.19 18.89
N GLU A 207 -2.24 9.40 17.71
CA GLU A 207 -2.28 10.67 16.97
C GLU A 207 -3.68 11.10 16.55
N TYR A 208 -4.56 10.13 16.28
CA TYR A 208 -5.96 10.42 15.87
C TYR A 208 -6.86 10.86 17.02
N GLY A 209 -6.50 10.51 18.25
CA GLY A 209 -7.27 10.81 19.45
C GLY A 209 -8.56 10.02 19.60
N LYS A 210 -9.03 9.96 20.86
CA LYS A 210 -10.20 9.19 21.26
C LYS A 210 -11.49 9.56 20.50
N LYS A 211 -11.67 10.84 20.19
CA LYS A 211 -12.89 11.31 19.51
C LYS A 211 -13.03 10.72 18.11
N THR A 212 -11.95 10.72 17.34
CA THR A 212 -11.91 10.15 15.97
C THR A 212 -12.17 8.64 16.02
N PHE A 213 -11.53 7.95 16.97
CA PHE A 213 -11.77 6.51 17.17
C PHE A 213 -13.24 6.20 17.47
N LEU A 214 -13.86 6.91 18.43
CA LEU A 214 -15.25 6.69 18.78
C LEU A 214 -16.20 6.95 17.61
N GLN A 215 -15.92 7.96 16.80
CA GLN A 215 -16.72 8.26 15.60
C GLN A 215 -16.60 7.13 14.55
N ARG A 216 -15.40 6.59 14.33
CA ARG A 216 -15.20 5.43 13.44
C ARG A 216 -15.95 4.19 13.95
N LEU A 217 -15.82 3.89 15.23
CA LEU A 217 -16.50 2.75 15.84
C LEU A 217 -18.02 2.88 15.76
N ASP A 218 -18.57 4.06 16.03
CA ASP A 218 -20.02 4.34 15.95
C ASP A 218 -20.54 4.16 14.52
N ASN A 219 -19.80 4.60 13.51
CA ASN A 219 -20.13 4.37 12.11
C ASN A 219 -20.20 2.86 11.78
N GLU A 220 -19.22 2.08 12.24
CA GLU A 220 -19.21 0.63 11.99
C GLU A 220 -20.32 -0.10 12.76
N VAL A 221 -20.61 0.29 13.99
CA VAL A 221 -21.74 -0.23 14.76
C VAL A 221 -23.06 0.08 14.05
N SER A 222 -23.22 1.27 13.51
CA SER A 222 -24.42 1.67 12.76
C SER A 222 -24.60 0.82 11.52
N LYS A 223 -23.57 0.60 10.73
CA LYS A 223 -23.60 -0.31 9.58
C LYS A 223 -23.97 -1.75 9.96
N MET A 224 -23.46 -2.26 11.09
CA MET A 224 -23.82 -3.60 11.57
C MET A 224 -25.29 -3.67 12.00
N LYS A 225 -25.81 -2.63 12.64
CA LYS A 225 -27.25 -2.56 12.99
C LYS A 225 -28.16 -2.49 11.77
N GLU A 226 -27.75 -1.75 10.74
CA GLU A 226 -28.48 -1.72 9.46
C GLU A 226 -28.51 -3.08 8.78
N ARG A 227 -27.38 -3.79 8.80
CA ARG A 227 -27.25 -5.12 8.20
C ARG A 227 -28.01 -6.21 8.99
N TYR A 228 -28.06 -6.08 10.30
CA TYR A 228 -28.68 -7.05 11.21
C TYR A 228 -29.72 -6.36 12.11
N PRO A 229 -30.85 -5.91 11.53
CA PRO A 229 -31.85 -5.10 12.27
C PRO A 229 -32.57 -5.85 13.38
N ASN A 230 -32.45 -7.16 13.43
CA ASN A 230 -33.10 -8.03 14.45
C ASN A 230 -32.07 -8.58 15.47
N ALA A 231 -30.86 -8.03 15.51
CA ALA A 231 -29.80 -8.41 16.44
C ALA A 231 -29.76 -7.50 17.66
#